data_cb4e4cb0bbc2a6df923def1209b24de0
#
_entry.id   cb4e4cb0bbc2a6df923def1209b24de0
#
_cell.length_a   1.000
_cell.length_b   1.000
_cell.length_c   1.000
_cell.angle_alpha   90.00
_cell.angle_beta   90.00
_cell.angle_gamma   90.00
#
_symmetry.space_group_name_H-M   'P 1'
#
loop_
_entity.id
_entity.type
_entity.pdbx_description
1 polymer ?
#
loop_
_entity_poly.entity_id
_entity_poly.type
_entity_poly.pdbx_seq_one_letter_code
_entity_poly.pdbx_strand_id
1 'polypeptide(L)'
;MKDGTHYADRLKKAYSKVKHGISEADIPELGDPIRCLAVGILGSDNGPNRAERQLNKALGVVVDWNEIRVSNVREVAELLGDTGTESLRRCKNLLDALHTIYDRENKVALDRLRSLGRREARQYLETLKGVDEYAVAYVVLWSFGGHAIPVWNQVLGVL
;
A
#
# COMPACT_ATOMS: atom_id res chain seq x y z
N MET A 1 -36.95 -2.03 -9.68
CA MET A 1 -36.38 -2.43 -8.39
C MET A 1 -36.16 -3.96 -8.23
N LYS A 2 -35.83 -4.69 -9.32
CA LYS A 2 -35.60 -6.18 -9.26
C LYS A 2 -34.12 -6.56 -9.22
N ASP A 3 -33.19 -5.64 -9.40
CA ASP A 3 -31.75 -5.99 -9.49
C ASP A 3 -31.02 -6.10 -8.14
N GLY A 4 -31.47 -5.40 -7.10
CA GLY A 4 -30.77 -5.37 -5.81
C GLY A 4 -30.71 -6.73 -5.08
N THR A 5 -31.76 -7.54 -5.16
CA THR A 5 -31.82 -8.89 -4.57
C THR A 5 -30.90 -9.86 -5.27
N HIS A 6 -30.81 -9.79 -6.60
CA HIS A 6 -29.94 -10.65 -7.39
C HIS A 6 -28.44 -10.39 -7.11
N TYR A 7 -28.05 -9.11 -6.97
CA TYR A 7 -26.67 -8.75 -6.58
C TYR A 7 -26.34 -9.19 -5.16
N ALA A 8 -27.27 -9.02 -4.22
CA ALA A 8 -27.10 -9.45 -2.84
C ALA A 8 -26.88 -10.97 -2.73
N ASP A 9 -27.61 -11.78 -3.50
CA ASP A 9 -27.47 -13.23 -3.53
C ASP A 9 -26.15 -13.68 -4.18
N ARG A 10 -25.69 -12.99 -5.23
CA ARG A 10 -24.37 -13.22 -5.84
C ARG A 10 -23.24 -12.89 -4.86
N LEU A 11 -23.31 -11.78 -4.16
CA LEU A 11 -22.36 -11.39 -3.12
C LEU A 11 -22.32 -12.38 -1.96
N LYS A 12 -23.49 -12.85 -1.49
CA LYS A 12 -23.55 -13.88 -0.44
C LYS A 12 -22.91 -15.19 -0.89
N LYS A 13 -23.15 -15.63 -2.14
CA LYS A 13 -22.51 -16.83 -2.70
C LYS A 13 -20.99 -16.66 -2.86
N ALA A 14 -20.53 -15.51 -3.32
CA ALA A 14 -19.11 -15.20 -3.41
C ALA A 14 -18.46 -15.19 -2.02
N TYR A 15 -19.07 -14.51 -1.06
CA TYR A 15 -18.60 -14.44 0.32
C TYR A 15 -18.53 -15.83 0.98
N SER A 16 -19.55 -16.68 0.81
CA SER A 16 -19.52 -18.04 1.37
C SER A 16 -18.40 -18.89 0.81
N LYS A 17 -18.07 -18.75 -0.50
CA LYS A 17 -16.92 -19.45 -1.10
C LYS A 17 -15.59 -18.98 -0.57
N VAL A 18 -15.43 -17.65 -0.37
CA VAL A 18 -14.19 -17.08 0.16
C VAL A 18 -14.03 -17.39 1.65
N LYS A 19 -15.11 -17.31 2.43
CA LYS A 19 -15.08 -17.57 3.88
C LYS A 19 -14.59 -18.97 4.25
N HIS A 20 -14.89 -19.98 3.43
CA HIS A 20 -14.43 -21.36 3.67
C HIS A 20 -12.94 -21.57 3.36
N GLY A 21 -12.28 -20.64 2.66
CA GLY A 21 -10.86 -20.70 2.32
C GLY A 21 -9.95 -19.88 3.21
N ILE A 22 -10.49 -19.09 4.15
CA ILE A 22 -9.70 -18.22 5.03
C ILE A 22 -9.85 -18.72 6.47
N SER A 23 -8.73 -19.15 7.05
CA SER A 23 -8.62 -19.46 8.48
C SER A 23 -8.39 -18.17 9.27
N GLU A 24 -8.95 -18.05 10.49
CA GLU A 24 -8.63 -16.94 11.42
C GLU A 24 -7.14 -16.88 11.78
N ALA A 25 -6.44 -18.02 11.68
CA ALA A 25 -5.00 -18.09 11.91
C ALA A 25 -4.15 -17.39 10.82
N ASP A 26 -4.76 -17.04 9.69
CA ASP A 26 -4.08 -16.39 8.56
C ASP A 26 -4.17 -14.85 8.61
N ILE A 27 -4.68 -14.25 9.69
CA ILE A 27 -4.66 -12.79 9.86
C ILE A 27 -3.24 -12.39 10.26
N PRO A 28 -2.47 -11.73 9.36
CA PRO A 28 -1.10 -11.37 9.65
C PRO A 28 -1.04 -10.29 10.74
N GLU A 29 0.06 -10.26 11.47
CA GLU A 29 0.35 -9.16 12.39
C GLU A 29 0.38 -7.82 11.65
N LEU A 30 0.00 -6.75 12.36
CA LEU A 30 0.01 -5.40 11.80
C LEU A 30 1.44 -4.99 11.40
N GLY A 31 1.61 -4.71 10.12
CA GLY A 31 2.90 -4.37 9.52
C GLY A 31 3.40 -2.97 9.88
N ASP A 32 4.68 -2.73 9.66
CA ASP A 32 5.28 -1.40 9.75
C ASP A 32 4.61 -0.44 8.75
N PRO A 33 4.12 0.75 9.20
CA PRO A 33 3.37 1.67 8.36
C PRO A 33 4.16 2.20 7.14
N ILE A 34 5.46 2.47 7.28
CA ILE A 34 6.30 2.92 6.14
C ILE A 34 6.41 1.81 5.10
N ARG A 35 6.65 0.58 5.55
CA ARG A 35 6.73 -0.57 4.66
C ARG A 35 5.42 -0.79 3.93
N CYS A 36 4.28 -0.76 4.64
CA CYS A 36 2.96 -0.90 4.04
C CYS A 36 2.66 0.23 3.04
N LEU A 37 3.09 1.46 3.32
CA LEU A 37 2.96 2.58 2.40
C LEU A 37 3.77 2.35 1.11
N ALA A 38 5.02 1.92 1.23
CA ALA A 38 5.85 1.60 0.08
C ALA A 38 5.26 0.46 -0.77
N VAL A 39 4.79 -0.63 -0.14
CA VAL A 39 4.08 -1.72 -0.84
C VAL A 39 2.82 -1.20 -1.53
N GLY A 40 2.04 -0.34 -0.88
CA GLY A 40 0.85 0.28 -1.46
C GLY A 40 1.19 1.09 -2.71
N ILE A 41 2.15 2.02 -2.63
CA ILE A 41 2.54 2.87 -3.75
C ILE A 41 3.10 2.02 -4.92
N LEU A 42 3.99 1.08 -4.63
CA LEU A 42 4.61 0.24 -5.66
C LEU A 42 3.62 -0.79 -6.24
N GLY A 43 2.59 -1.17 -5.48
CA GLY A 43 1.62 -2.21 -5.85
C GLY A 43 0.36 -1.71 -6.53
N SER A 44 0.15 -0.39 -6.66
CA SER A 44 -1.11 0.20 -7.15
C SER A 44 -1.53 -0.27 -8.55
N ASP A 45 -0.58 -0.60 -9.42
CA ASP A 45 -0.86 -1.06 -10.78
C ASP A 45 -0.53 -2.55 -11.01
N ASN A 46 0.34 -3.16 -10.19
CA ASN A 46 0.87 -4.51 -10.45
C ASN A 46 0.68 -5.49 -9.29
N GLY A 47 -0.04 -5.06 -8.27
CA GLY A 47 -0.41 -5.85 -7.10
C GLY A 47 0.66 -5.94 -6.00
N PRO A 48 0.22 -6.19 -4.76
CA PRO A 48 1.07 -6.12 -3.57
C PRO A 48 2.17 -7.18 -3.54
N ASN A 49 1.91 -8.38 -3.99
CA ASN A 49 2.88 -9.49 -3.95
C ASN A 49 4.14 -9.22 -4.78
N ARG A 50 4.00 -8.53 -5.92
CA ARG A 50 5.14 -8.12 -6.73
C ARG A 50 5.89 -6.99 -6.03
N ALA A 51 5.17 -5.99 -5.55
CA ALA A 51 5.74 -4.87 -4.82
C ALA A 51 6.54 -5.32 -3.59
N GLU A 52 6.02 -6.26 -2.81
CA GLU A 52 6.74 -6.82 -1.66
C GLU A 52 8.04 -7.52 -2.04
N ARG A 53 8.03 -8.34 -3.10
CA ARG A 53 9.27 -8.99 -3.55
C ARG A 53 10.32 -7.97 -4.00
N GLN A 54 9.91 -6.94 -4.75
CA GLN A 54 10.79 -5.87 -5.20
C GLN A 54 11.36 -5.08 -4.01
N LEU A 55 10.48 -4.71 -3.08
CA LEU A 55 10.87 -3.96 -1.88
C LEU A 55 11.81 -4.76 -0.98
N ASN A 56 11.56 -6.06 -0.78
CA ASN A 56 12.45 -6.92 0.00
C ASN A 56 13.86 -6.98 -0.59
N LYS A 57 13.97 -7.03 -1.92
CA LYS A 57 15.26 -6.98 -2.61
C LYS A 57 15.96 -5.66 -2.35
N ALA A 58 15.29 -4.53 -2.48
CA ALA A 58 15.85 -3.21 -2.25
C ALA A 58 16.30 -3.03 -0.80
N LEU A 59 15.42 -3.37 0.18
CA LEU A 59 15.74 -3.28 1.61
C LEU A 59 16.85 -4.22 2.07
N GLY A 60 17.17 -5.26 1.30
CA GLY A 60 18.34 -6.11 1.54
C GLY A 60 19.69 -5.47 1.17
N VAL A 61 19.67 -4.34 0.45
CA VAL A 61 20.86 -3.64 -0.02
C VAL A 61 21.07 -2.32 0.69
N VAL A 62 19.99 -1.57 0.95
CA VAL A 62 20.05 -0.27 1.62
C VAL A 62 20.06 -0.41 3.14
N VAL A 63 20.63 0.59 3.82
CA VAL A 63 20.70 0.61 5.29
C VAL A 63 19.35 0.96 5.92
N ASP A 64 18.66 1.96 5.37
CA ASP A 64 17.39 2.44 5.91
C ASP A 64 16.52 3.16 4.84
N TRP A 65 15.34 3.58 5.25
CA TRP A 65 14.42 4.36 4.41
C TRP A 65 14.95 5.72 4.00
N ASN A 66 15.87 6.30 4.77
CA ASN A 66 16.45 7.59 4.45
C ASN A 66 17.42 7.48 3.27
N GLU A 67 18.12 6.35 3.13
CA GLU A 67 18.95 6.08 1.96
C GLU A 67 18.09 6.01 0.69
N ILE A 68 16.95 5.33 0.73
CA ILE A 68 15.98 5.34 -0.39
C ILE A 68 15.50 6.77 -0.67
N ARG A 69 15.15 7.54 0.37
CA ARG A 69 14.65 8.91 0.22
C ARG A 69 15.62 9.83 -0.51
N VAL A 70 16.93 9.73 -0.23
CA VAL A 70 17.95 10.61 -0.84
C VAL A 70 18.46 10.11 -2.17
N SER A 71 18.10 8.90 -2.58
CA SER A 71 18.43 8.35 -3.91
C SER A 71 17.62 9.04 -5.02
N ASN A 72 18.10 8.97 -6.25
CA ASN A 72 17.32 9.43 -7.39
C ASN A 72 16.35 8.34 -7.91
N VAL A 73 15.36 8.75 -8.72
CA VAL A 73 14.30 7.85 -9.23
C VAL A 73 14.85 6.62 -9.95
N ARG A 74 15.94 6.77 -10.72
CA ARG A 74 16.55 5.68 -11.50
C ARG A 74 17.26 4.68 -10.58
N GLU A 75 18.01 5.17 -9.61
CA GLU A 75 18.65 4.31 -8.57
C GLU A 75 17.62 3.47 -7.83
N VAL A 76 16.52 4.08 -7.41
CA VAL A 76 15.43 3.33 -6.74
C VAL A 76 14.82 2.29 -7.69
N ALA A 77 14.60 2.61 -8.95
CA ALA A 77 14.07 1.68 -9.95
C ALA A 77 15.03 0.49 -10.20
N GLU A 78 16.33 0.75 -10.25
CA GLU A 78 17.37 -0.29 -10.37
C GLU A 78 17.42 -1.19 -9.13
N LEU A 79 17.34 -0.61 -7.92
CA LEU A 79 17.25 -1.36 -6.66
C LEU A 79 16.02 -2.29 -6.63
N LEU A 80 14.87 -1.80 -7.13
CA LEU A 80 13.65 -2.59 -7.25
C LEU A 80 13.70 -3.63 -8.40
N GLY A 81 14.66 -3.49 -9.31
CA GLY A 81 14.83 -4.38 -10.46
C GLY A 81 13.79 -4.19 -11.56
N ASP A 82 13.24 -2.99 -11.70
CA ASP A 82 12.27 -2.64 -12.75
C ASP A 82 12.43 -1.16 -13.14
N THR A 83 12.96 -0.91 -14.34
CA THR A 83 13.26 0.43 -14.88
C THR A 83 12.28 0.90 -15.95
N GLY A 84 11.15 0.21 -16.11
CA GLY A 84 10.09 0.61 -17.05
C GLY A 84 9.43 1.94 -16.65
N THR A 85 8.77 2.60 -17.59
CA THR A 85 8.16 3.93 -17.41
C THR A 85 7.21 3.97 -16.22
N GLU A 86 6.34 2.97 -16.07
CA GLU A 86 5.41 2.88 -14.95
C GLU A 86 6.14 2.64 -13.62
N SER A 87 7.23 1.88 -13.64
CA SER A 87 8.06 1.69 -12.45
C SER A 87 8.73 2.99 -12.02
N LEU A 88 9.29 3.76 -12.96
CA LEU A 88 9.86 5.08 -12.69
C LEU A 88 8.83 6.03 -12.09
N ARG A 89 7.58 6.01 -12.57
CA ARG A 89 6.48 6.80 -12.02
C ARG A 89 6.20 6.39 -10.54
N ARG A 90 6.10 5.09 -10.27
CA ARG A 90 5.90 4.59 -8.88
C ARG A 90 7.08 4.92 -7.97
N CYS A 91 8.32 4.79 -8.46
CA CYS A 91 9.51 5.21 -7.72
C CYS A 91 9.49 6.70 -7.37
N LYS A 92 9.10 7.55 -8.34
CA LYS A 92 8.91 8.98 -8.09
C LYS A 92 7.86 9.22 -6.99
N ASN A 93 6.71 8.56 -7.07
CA ASN A 93 5.65 8.67 -6.07
C ASN A 93 6.15 8.23 -4.68
N LEU A 94 6.91 7.15 -4.59
CA LEU A 94 7.52 6.70 -3.35
C LEU A 94 8.47 7.76 -2.77
N LEU A 95 9.36 8.31 -3.60
CA LEU A 95 10.27 9.37 -3.16
C LEU A 95 9.53 10.62 -2.70
N ASP A 96 8.51 11.07 -3.44
CA ASP A 96 7.68 12.22 -3.07
C ASP A 96 6.99 12.00 -1.71
N ALA A 97 6.52 10.78 -1.44
CA ALA A 97 5.93 10.41 -0.15
C ALA A 97 6.97 10.43 0.98
N LEU A 98 8.13 9.80 0.78
CA LEU A 98 9.19 9.74 1.79
C LEU A 98 9.74 11.14 2.12
N HIS A 99 9.90 12.01 1.13
CA HIS A 99 10.27 13.41 1.34
C HIS A 99 9.21 14.15 2.15
N THR A 100 7.93 14.03 1.77
CA THR A 100 6.84 14.69 2.49
C THR A 100 6.75 14.24 3.95
N ILE A 101 6.98 12.94 4.22
CA ILE A 101 7.03 12.41 5.58
C ILE A 101 8.20 12.99 6.35
N TYR A 102 9.39 12.99 5.75
CA TYR A 102 10.59 13.54 6.40
C TYR A 102 10.43 15.05 6.74
N ASP A 103 9.88 15.82 5.82
CA ASP A 103 9.64 17.26 6.02
C ASP A 103 8.67 17.54 7.18
N ARG A 104 7.71 16.64 7.43
CA ARG A 104 6.71 16.79 8.50
C ARG A 104 7.14 16.21 9.84
N GLU A 105 7.80 15.06 9.81
CA GLU A 105 8.12 14.28 11.01
C GLU A 105 9.60 14.39 11.43
N ASN A 106 10.46 15.04 10.61
CA ASN A 106 11.94 15.07 10.75
C ASN A 106 12.59 13.69 10.79
N LYS A 107 11.88 12.66 10.34
CA LYS A 107 12.32 11.28 10.20
C LYS A 107 11.43 10.55 9.21
N VAL A 108 11.92 9.46 8.60
CA VAL A 108 11.13 8.60 7.73
C VAL A 108 10.44 7.52 8.58
N ALA A 109 9.42 7.91 9.33
CA ALA A 109 8.64 7.02 10.19
C ALA A 109 7.19 7.50 10.33
N LEU A 110 6.25 6.57 10.44
CA LEU A 110 4.81 6.84 10.60
C LEU A 110 4.23 6.21 11.89
N ASP A 111 5.08 5.81 12.84
CA ASP A 111 4.62 5.15 14.08
C ASP A 111 3.67 6.03 14.88
N ARG A 112 3.85 7.36 14.83
CA ARG A 112 2.94 8.33 15.45
C ARG A 112 1.48 8.13 15.01
N LEU A 113 1.25 7.71 13.78
CA LEU A 113 -0.11 7.50 13.28
C LEU A 113 -0.86 6.39 14.02
N ARG A 114 -0.15 5.46 14.68
CA ARG A 114 -0.77 4.42 15.50
C ARG A 114 -1.47 4.97 16.74
N SER A 115 -1.02 6.14 17.24
CA SER A 115 -1.63 6.84 18.37
C SER A 115 -2.80 7.73 17.98
N LEU A 116 -2.98 8.00 16.68
CA LEU A 116 -4.10 8.77 16.17
C LEU A 116 -5.35 7.90 15.99
N GLY A 117 -6.52 8.54 15.93
CA GLY A 117 -7.73 7.88 15.48
C GLY A 117 -7.60 7.41 14.02
N ARG A 118 -8.26 6.30 13.66
CA ARG A 118 -8.21 5.74 12.29
C ARG A 118 -8.54 6.76 11.20
N ARG A 119 -9.50 7.65 11.47
CA ARG A 119 -9.89 8.72 10.54
C ARG A 119 -8.76 9.74 10.35
N GLU A 120 -8.13 10.15 11.41
CA GLU A 120 -7.02 11.12 11.38
C GLU A 120 -5.79 10.53 10.69
N ALA A 121 -5.45 9.28 11.00
CA ALA A 121 -4.36 8.56 10.32
C ALA A 121 -4.62 8.46 8.81
N ARG A 122 -5.86 8.13 8.39
CA ARG A 122 -6.25 8.11 6.98
C ARG A 122 -6.11 9.49 6.34
N GLN A 123 -6.65 10.53 6.96
CA GLN A 123 -6.55 11.91 6.45
C GLN A 123 -5.09 12.36 6.28
N TYR A 124 -4.21 12.00 7.23
CA TYR A 124 -2.79 12.29 7.10
C TYR A 124 -2.19 11.62 5.85
N LEU A 125 -2.46 10.33 5.64
CA LEU A 125 -1.96 9.58 4.49
C LEU A 125 -2.45 10.17 3.15
N GLU A 126 -3.72 10.59 3.08
CA GLU A 126 -4.33 11.21 1.89
C GLU A 126 -3.67 12.54 1.51
N THR A 127 -2.96 13.21 2.43
CA THR A 127 -2.24 14.46 2.17
C THR A 127 -0.79 14.28 1.75
N LEU A 128 -0.28 13.06 1.72
CA LEU A 128 1.09 12.77 1.29
C LEU A 128 1.19 12.83 -0.25
N LYS A 129 2.24 13.46 -0.77
CA LYS A 129 2.49 13.47 -2.21
C LYS A 129 2.78 12.06 -2.71
N GLY A 130 2.29 11.73 -3.90
CA GLY A 130 2.55 10.44 -4.54
C GLY A 130 1.78 9.27 -3.96
N VAL A 131 0.91 9.49 -2.97
CA VAL A 131 0.07 8.47 -2.35
C VAL A 131 -1.30 8.49 -2.98
N ASP A 132 -1.74 7.36 -3.53
CA ASP A 132 -3.07 7.16 -4.09
C ASP A 132 -4.03 6.48 -3.09
N GLU A 133 -5.31 6.39 -3.48
CA GLU A 133 -6.35 5.79 -2.64
C GLU A 133 -6.05 4.30 -2.32
N TYR A 134 -5.44 3.57 -3.26
CA TYR A 134 -5.05 2.19 -3.05
C TYR A 134 -3.99 2.08 -1.94
N ALA A 135 -2.95 2.91 -1.99
CA ALA A 135 -1.89 2.92 -0.99
C ALA A 135 -2.42 3.31 0.40
N VAL A 136 -3.31 4.31 0.47
CA VAL A 136 -4.00 4.69 1.72
C VAL A 136 -4.79 3.51 2.28
N ALA A 137 -5.62 2.86 1.45
CA ALA A 137 -6.41 1.71 1.87
C ALA A 137 -5.54 0.54 2.34
N TYR A 138 -4.41 0.31 1.66
CA TYR A 138 -3.44 -0.73 2.02
C TYR A 138 -2.84 -0.49 3.40
N VAL A 139 -2.37 0.73 3.69
CA VAL A 139 -1.82 1.09 5.01
C VAL A 139 -2.88 0.97 6.10
N VAL A 140 -4.10 1.50 5.86
CA VAL A 140 -5.19 1.45 6.83
C VAL A 140 -5.55 0.02 7.20
N LEU A 141 -5.59 -0.89 6.22
CA LEU A 141 -5.87 -2.30 6.45
C LEU A 141 -4.72 -2.99 7.19
N TRP A 142 -3.49 -2.93 6.65
CA TRP A 142 -2.37 -3.77 7.07
C TRP A 142 -1.54 -3.21 8.23
N SER A 143 -1.62 -1.89 8.51
CA SER A 143 -0.87 -1.29 9.62
C SER A 143 -1.74 -0.84 10.79
N PHE A 144 -3.00 -0.49 10.53
CA PHE A 144 -3.89 0.06 11.55
C PHE A 144 -5.10 -0.84 11.85
N GLY A 145 -5.23 -1.99 11.19
CA GLY A 145 -6.37 -2.92 11.35
C GLY A 145 -7.71 -2.25 11.06
N GLY A 146 -7.72 -1.27 10.16
CA GLY A 146 -8.94 -0.56 9.76
C GLY A 146 -9.73 -1.31 8.70
N HIS A 147 -11.02 -1.00 8.58
CA HIS A 147 -11.86 -1.54 7.51
C HIS A 147 -11.58 -0.77 6.21
N ALA A 148 -10.73 -1.33 5.36
CA ALA A 148 -10.43 -0.80 4.03
C ALA A 148 -10.24 -1.97 3.06
N ILE A 149 -10.59 -1.76 1.79
CA ILE A 149 -10.41 -2.76 0.73
C ILE A 149 -9.51 -2.11 -0.33
N PRO A 150 -8.21 -2.44 -0.34
CA PRO A 150 -7.30 -1.96 -1.37
C PRO A 150 -7.61 -2.67 -2.69
N VAL A 151 -8.16 -1.95 -3.66
CA VAL A 151 -8.48 -2.47 -5.00
C VAL A 151 -7.53 -1.80 -5.99
N TRP A 152 -6.64 -2.57 -6.61
CA TRP A 152 -5.71 -2.02 -7.61
C TRP A 152 -6.30 -2.07 -9.01
N ASN A 153 -5.79 -1.23 -9.91
CA ASN A 153 -6.39 -0.92 -11.21
C ASN A 153 -6.69 -2.14 -12.09
N GLN A 154 -5.88 -3.19 -12.04
CA GLN A 154 -6.13 -4.40 -12.85
C GLN A 154 -7.39 -5.18 -12.41
N VAL A 155 -7.75 -5.09 -11.13
CA VAL A 155 -8.98 -5.72 -10.63
C VAL A 155 -10.22 -4.93 -11.05
N LEU A 156 -10.11 -3.60 -11.13
CA LEU A 156 -11.22 -2.74 -11.58
C LEU A 156 -11.60 -2.99 -13.04
N GLY A 157 -10.66 -3.41 -13.89
CA GLY A 157 -10.93 -3.76 -15.29
C GLY A 157 -11.65 -5.10 -15.50
N VAL A 158 -11.85 -5.89 -14.43
CA VAL A 158 -12.52 -7.21 -14.47
C VAL A 158 -13.92 -7.15 -13.85
N LEU A 159 -14.28 -6.07 -13.18
CA LEU A 159 -15.59 -5.82 -12.57
C LEU A 159 -16.51 -5.06 -13.52
#